data_70a4504ccf095bd2c4912a037d796182
#
_entry.id   70a4504ccf095bd2c4912a037d796182
#
_cell.length_a   1.000
_cell.length_b   1.000
_cell.length_c   1.000
_cell.angle_alpha   90.00
_cell.angle_beta   90.00
_cell.angle_gamma   90.00
#
_symmetry.space_group_name_H-M   'P 1'
#
loop_
_entity.id
_entity.type
_entity.pdbx_description
1 polymer ?
#
loop_
_entity_poly.entity_id
_entity_poly.type
_entity_poly.pdbx_seq_one_letter_code
_entity_poly.pdbx_strand_id
1 'polypeptide(L)'
;MRAFTYERARTPAEAATAAIRQPNTRFIAGGTNLLDLMKLEIETPAHLVDVNGLDLDKIDLTKDGGLRIGALVRNTDLAADPRVRRDYGVLSRALLAGASGQLRNKATTAGNLLQRTRCPYFYDTNQACNKRVPGSGCSAIGGYTRGHAIVGLSESCIATHPSDMAVAMQLLDAGVETVTANGATR
;
A
#
# COMPACT_ATOMS: atom_id res chain seq x y z
N MET A 1 16.58 12.01 -4.16
CA MET A 1 15.63 11.38 -5.11
C MET A 1 16.31 11.27 -6.45
N ARG A 2 16.41 10.08 -7.03
CA ARG A 2 17.01 9.83 -8.33
C ARG A 2 16.08 10.20 -9.47
N ALA A 3 16.62 10.41 -10.68
CA ALA A 3 15.82 10.67 -11.87
C ALA A 3 14.97 9.43 -12.22
N PHE A 4 13.75 9.66 -12.68
CA PHE A 4 12.80 8.64 -13.12
C PHE A 4 12.01 9.14 -14.32
N THR A 5 11.47 8.22 -15.09
CA THR A 5 10.48 8.51 -16.13
C THR A 5 9.07 8.36 -15.56
N TYR A 6 8.08 8.96 -16.23
CA TYR A 6 6.70 8.99 -15.75
C TYR A 6 5.73 8.79 -16.90
N GLU A 7 4.70 7.97 -16.66
CA GLU A 7 3.54 7.89 -17.55
C GLU A 7 2.26 7.80 -16.73
N ARG A 8 1.14 8.18 -17.33
CA ARG A 8 -0.18 8.11 -16.71
C ARG A 8 -1.01 7.04 -17.42
N ALA A 9 -1.44 6.03 -16.69
CA ALA A 9 -2.31 4.98 -17.19
C ALA A 9 -3.77 5.48 -17.31
N ARG A 10 -4.47 4.99 -18.31
CA ARG A 10 -5.89 5.27 -18.58
C ARG A 10 -6.79 4.12 -18.17
N THR A 11 -6.25 2.90 -18.10
CA THR A 11 -6.97 1.69 -17.66
C THR A 11 -6.11 0.87 -16.70
N PRO A 12 -6.73 0.03 -15.83
CA PRO A 12 -5.98 -0.87 -14.95
C PRO A 12 -5.07 -1.84 -15.73
N ALA A 13 -5.51 -2.33 -16.90
CA ALA A 13 -4.72 -3.21 -17.74
C ALA A 13 -3.49 -2.50 -18.33
N GLU A 14 -3.62 -1.23 -18.76
CA GLU A 14 -2.48 -0.40 -19.16
C GLU A 14 -1.47 -0.24 -18.02
N ALA A 15 -1.95 0.07 -16.81
CA ALA A 15 -1.09 0.20 -15.64
C ALA A 15 -0.31 -1.09 -15.37
N ALA A 16 -0.99 -2.24 -15.39
CA ALA A 16 -0.36 -3.55 -15.20
C ALA A 16 0.65 -3.86 -16.29
N THR A 17 0.33 -3.56 -17.56
CA THR A 17 1.22 -3.73 -18.71
C THR A 17 2.47 -2.87 -18.60
N ALA A 18 2.31 -1.59 -18.23
CA ALA A 18 3.43 -0.67 -18.01
C ALA A 18 4.38 -1.17 -16.92
N ALA A 19 3.83 -1.70 -15.81
CA ALA A 19 4.61 -2.24 -14.71
C ALA A 19 5.45 -3.48 -15.10
N ILE A 20 4.94 -4.30 -16.04
CA ILE A 20 5.66 -5.48 -16.53
C ILE A 20 6.72 -5.10 -17.58
N ARG A 21 6.39 -4.12 -18.44
CA ARG A 21 7.25 -3.69 -19.55
C ARG A 21 8.60 -3.15 -19.09
N GLN A 22 8.64 -2.44 -17.97
CA GLN A 22 9.83 -1.78 -17.50
C GLN A 22 10.21 -2.24 -16.09
N PRO A 23 11.42 -2.81 -15.91
CA PRO A 23 11.88 -3.23 -14.60
C PRO A 23 12.00 -2.02 -13.65
N ASN A 24 11.90 -2.29 -12.35
CA ASN A 24 11.95 -1.27 -11.30
C ASN A 24 10.90 -0.15 -11.47
N THR A 25 9.71 -0.52 -11.97
CA THR A 25 8.53 0.36 -12.03
C THR A 25 7.78 0.35 -10.72
N ARG A 26 7.18 1.50 -10.35
CA ARG A 26 6.24 1.62 -9.23
C ARG A 26 4.99 2.37 -9.65
N PHE A 27 3.84 1.96 -9.10
CA PHE A 27 2.61 2.74 -9.20
C PHE A 27 2.68 3.94 -8.24
N ILE A 28 2.17 5.08 -8.69
CA ILE A 28 1.98 6.25 -7.84
C ILE A 28 0.51 6.66 -7.83
N ALA A 29 -0.07 6.70 -6.63
CA ALA A 29 -1.39 7.24 -6.34
C ALA A 29 -1.24 8.52 -5.49
N GLY A 30 -1.63 8.49 -4.21
CA GLY A 30 -1.43 9.62 -3.29
C GLY A 30 0.03 9.95 -2.96
N GLY A 31 0.96 9.02 -3.18
CA GLY A 31 2.39 9.21 -2.99
C GLY A 31 2.87 9.28 -1.53
N THR A 32 1.97 9.23 -0.56
CA THR A 32 2.25 9.50 0.87
C THR A 32 3.25 8.55 1.53
N ASN A 33 3.54 7.42 0.94
CA ASN A 33 4.61 6.52 1.37
C ASN A 33 5.75 6.46 0.35
N LEU A 34 5.44 6.31 -0.94
CA LEU A 34 6.44 6.15 -1.98
C LEU A 34 7.38 7.36 -2.10
N LEU A 35 6.83 8.60 -2.11
CA LEU A 35 7.65 9.80 -2.28
C LEU A 35 8.63 10.01 -1.13
N ASP A 36 8.24 9.69 0.11
CA ASP A 36 9.14 9.78 1.25
C ASP A 36 10.31 8.78 1.13
N LEU A 37 10.00 7.53 0.73
CA LEU A 37 11.02 6.52 0.48
C LEU A 37 11.94 6.88 -0.68
N MET A 38 11.41 7.56 -1.72
CA MET A 38 12.21 8.06 -2.84
C MET A 38 13.11 9.22 -2.42
N LYS A 39 12.64 10.14 -1.56
CA LYS A 39 13.46 11.23 -1.01
C LYS A 39 14.64 10.71 -0.19
N LEU A 40 14.42 9.65 0.57
CA LEU A 40 15.43 8.97 1.38
C LEU A 40 16.29 7.97 0.58
N GLU A 41 16.03 7.81 -0.71
CA GLU A 41 16.68 6.84 -1.61
C GLU A 41 16.57 5.38 -1.15
N ILE A 42 15.56 5.05 -0.36
CA ILE A 42 15.23 3.68 0.07
C ILE A 42 14.54 2.93 -1.07
N GLU A 43 13.61 3.58 -1.76
CA GLU A 43 13.03 3.13 -3.03
C GLU A 43 13.52 4.06 -4.15
N THR A 44 14.10 3.48 -5.18
CA THR A 44 14.67 4.22 -6.31
C THR A 44 14.11 3.74 -7.63
N PRO A 45 12.78 3.87 -7.86
CA PRO A 45 12.18 3.43 -9.11
C PRO A 45 12.76 4.18 -10.31
N ALA A 46 12.97 3.47 -11.41
CA ALA A 46 13.37 4.06 -12.68
C ALA A 46 12.17 4.63 -13.45
N HIS A 47 10.97 4.16 -13.12
CA HIS A 47 9.74 4.55 -13.79
C HIS A 47 8.55 4.61 -12.83
N LEU A 48 7.71 5.63 -12.97
CA LEU A 48 6.47 5.78 -12.23
C LEU A 48 5.27 5.71 -13.18
N VAL A 49 4.30 4.86 -12.81
CA VAL A 49 2.99 4.77 -13.48
C VAL A 49 1.96 5.44 -12.58
N ASP A 50 1.46 6.59 -13.01
CA ASP A 50 0.39 7.31 -12.29
C ASP A 50 -0.96 6.63 -12.54
N VAL A 51 -1.59 6.21 -11.45
CA VAL A 51 -2.90 5.56 -11.46
C VAL A 51 -4.04 6.47 -11.01
N ASN A 52 -3.77 7.75 -10.69
CA ASN A 52 -4.80 8.68 -10.19
C ASN A 52 -5.90 9.00 -11.22
N GLY A 53 -5.68 8.69 -12.50
CA GLY A 53 -6.68 8.90 -13.56
C GLY A 53 -7.62 7.73 -13.80
N LEU A 54 -7.48 6.63 -13.05
CA LEU A 54 -8.34 5.47 -13.20
C LEU A 54 -9.68 5.69 -12.47
N ASP A 55 -10.77 5.15 -13.04
CA ASP A 55 -12.12 5.16 -12.44
C ASP A 55 -12.22 4.09 -11.32
N LEU A 56 -11.43 4.26 -10.25
CA LEU A 56 -11.32 3.35 -9.11
C LEU A 56 -11.49 4.08 -7.77
N ASP A 57 -12.19 5.19 -7.74
CA ASP A 57 -12.38 6.06 -6.57
C ASP A 57 -13.80 5.99 -5.98
N LYS A 58 -14.58 4.96 -6.35
CA LYS A 58 -15.98 4.78 -5.91
C LYS A 58 -16.09 3.72 -4.81
N ILE A 59 -17.16 3.86 -4.02
CA ILE A 59 -17.62 2.86 -3.04
C ILE A 59 -19.02 2.42 -3.46
N ASP A 60 -19.13 1.19 -3.95
CA ASP A 60 -20.36 0.64 -4.49
C ASP A 60 -20.94 -0.47 -3.60
N LEU A 61 -22.25 -0.65 -3.64
CA LEU A 61 -22.91 -1.80 -3.04
C LEU A 61 -22.71 -3.01 -3.94
N THR A 62 -22.37 -4.15 -3.36
CA THR A 62 -22.35 -5.43 -4.04
C THR A 62 -23.76 -6.05 -4.07
N LYS A 63 -23.99 -7.05 -4.93
CA LYS A 63 -25.31 -7.69 -5.08
C LYS A 63 -25.76 -8.43 -3.80
N ASP A 64 -24.83 -8.85 -2.99
CA ASP A 64 -25.03 -9.53 -1.70
C ASP A 64 -25.08 -8.58 -0.50
N GLY A 65 -25.10 -7.24 -0.75
CA GLY A 65 -25.25 -6.21 0.27
C GLY A 65 -23.95 -5.76 0.92
N GLY A 66 -22.80 -6.27 0.49
CA GLY A 66 -21.49 -5.81 0.93
C GLY A 66 -21.06 -4.50 0.25
N LEU A 67 -19.84 -4.02 0.53
CA LEU A 67 -19.24 -2.86 -0.12
C LEU A 67 -18.05 -3.26 -0.97
N ARG A 68 -18.02 -2.79 -2.21
CA ARG A 68 -16.85 -2.81 -3.09
C ARG A 68 -16.17 -1.45 -3.02
N ILE A 69 -14.94 -1.42 -2.55
CA ILE A 69 -14.17 -0.19 -2.33
C ILE A 69 -13.11 -0.09 -3.42
N GLY A 70 -13.14 0.96 -4.20
CA GLY A 70 -12.17 1.22 -5.25
C GLY A 70 -10.76 1.47 -4.69
N ALA A 71 -9.76 1.04 -5.45
CA ALA A 71 -8.34 1.14 -5.08
C ALA A 71 -7.87 2.59 -4.77
N LEU A 72 -8.51 3.58 -5.40
CA LEU A 72 -8.17 5.00 -5.31
C LEU A 72 -9.05 5.80 -4.35
N VAL A 73 -10.03 5.17 -3.70
CA VAL A 73 -10.83 5.81 -2.64
C VAL A 73 -9.87 6.36 -1.58
N ARG A 74 -10.01 7.65 -1.25
CA ARG A 74 -9.16 8.28 -0.24
C ARG A 74 -9.49 7.75 1.15
N ASN A 75 -8.47 7.60 1.98
CA ASN A 75 -8.66 7.10 3.35
C ASN A 75 -9.63 7.97 4.16
N THR A 76 -9.65 9.30 3.92
CA THR A 76 -10.61 10.22 4.54
C THR A 76 -12.03 9.92 4.10
N ASP A 77 -12.26 9.74 2.79
CA ASP A 77 -13.59 9.52 2.24
C ASP A 77 -14.14 8.16 2.67
N LEU A 78 -13.28 7.13 2.66
CA LEU A 78 -13.65 5.80 3.16
C LEU A 78 -14.01 5.83 4.64
N ALA A 79 -13.25 6.53 5.48
CA ALA A 79 -13.53 6.64 6.92
C ALA A 79 -14.80 7.45 7.21
N ALA A 80 -15.15 8.40 6.33
CA ALA A 80 -16.33 9.27 6.47
C ALA A 80 -17.60 8.68 5.85
N ASP A 81 -17.52 7.66 4.98
CA ASP A 81 -18.68 7.08 4.31
C ASP A 81 -19.70 6.60 5.34
N PRO A 82 -20.99 7.03 5.26
CA PRO A 82 -22.00 6.68 6.25
C PRO A 82 -22.25 5.18 6.39
N ARG A 83 -22.12 4.42 5.29
CA ARG A 83 -22.28 2.95 5.28
C ARG A 83 -21.11 2.29 6.03
N VAL A 84 -19.86 2.77 5.79
CA VAL A 84 -18.66 2.29 6.49
C VAL A 84 -18.75 2.60 7.98
N ARG A 85 -19.19 3.79 8.35
CA ARG A 85 -19.32 4.19 9.76
C ARG A 85 -20.39 3.38 10.51
N ARG A 86 -21.49 3.08 9.85
CA ARG A 86 -22.61 2.34 10.44
C ARG A 86 -22.33 0.83 10.51
N ASP A 87 -21.95 0.23 9.39
CA ASP A 87 -21.94 -1.23 9.21
C ASP A 87 -20.54 -1.83 9.38
N TYR A 88 -19.48 -1.03 9.14
CA TYR A 88 -18.07 -1.42 9.20
C TYR A 88 -17.27 -0.49 10.11
N GLY A 89 -17.82 -0.11 11.26
CA GLY A 89 -17.25 0.91 12.15
C GLY A 89 -15.81 0.65 12.60
N VAL A 90 -15.36 -0.60 12.65
CA VAL A 90 -13.98 -0.97 12.93
C VAL A 90 -13.04 -0.43 11.84
N LEU A 91 -13.43 -0.50 10.55
CA LEU A 91 -12.66 0.00 9.43
C LEU A 91 -12.52 1.52 9.49
N SER A 92 -13.61 2.24 9.75
CA SER A 92 -13.58 3.70 9.93
C SER A 92 -12.63 4.10 11.07
N ARG A 93 -12.73 3.44 12.23
CA ARG A 93 -11.85 3.72 13.39
C ARG A 93 -10.39 3.42 13.10
N ALA A 94 -10.09 2.29 12.46
CA ALA A 94 -8.73 1.92 12.07
C ALA A 94 -8.09 2.96 11.13
N LEU A 95 -8.84 3.45 10.13
CA LEU A 95 -8.39 4.50 9.24
C LEU A 95 -8.10 5.80 9.98
N LEU A 96 -8.95 6.18 10.94
CA LEU A 96 -8.80 7.41 11.71
C LEU A 96 -7.69 7.34 12.76
N ALA A 97 -7.33 6.14 13.24
CA ALA A 97 -6.21 5.92 14.14
C ALA A 97 -4.85 6.14 13.46
N GLY A 98 -4.76 5.87 12.14
CA GLY A 98 -3.52 6.01 11.37
C GLY A 98 -3.32 7.39 10.77
N ALA A 99 -2.07 7.81 10.64
CA ALA A 99 -1.63 9.03 9.95
C ALA A 99 -2.28 10.34 10.45
N SER A 100 -2.01 11.46 9.78
CA SER A 100 -2.70 12.74 9.99
C SER A 100 -3.85 12.92 8.99
N GLY A 101 -4.76 13.88 9.25
CA GLY A 101 -5.83 14.24 8.31
C GLY A 101 -5.31 14.60 6.93
N GLN A 102 -4.20 15.36 6.86
CA GLN A 102 -3.56 15.76 5.61
C GLN A 102 -3.06 14.55 4.80
N LEU A 103 -2.45 13.57 5.47
CA LEU A 103 -2.00 12.34 4.83
C LEU A 103 -3.19 11.50 4.36
N ARG A 104 -4.22 11.33 5.20
CA ARG A 104 -5.43 10.58 4.82
C ARG A 104 -6.17 11.17 3.62
N ASN A 105 -6.14 12.50 3.44
CA ASN A 105 -6.72 13.18 2.28
C ASN A 105 -6.02 12.83 0.96
N LYS A 106 -4.80 12.30 0.99
CA LYS A 106 -4.03 11.90 -0.18
C LYS A 106 -3.84 10.38 -0.28
N ALA A 107 -3.70 9.70 0.85
CA ALA A 107 -3.56 8.25 0.89
C ALA A 107 -4.80 7.56 0.31
N THR A 108 -4.58 6.49 -0.44
CA THR A 108 -5.63 5.70 -1.09
C THR A 108 -5.75 4.33 -0.44
N THR A 109 -6.87 3.65 -0.64
CA THR A 109 -7.14 2.32 -0.11
C THR A 109 -6.05 1.31 -0.53
N ALA A 110 -5.76 1.18 -1.82
CA ALA A 110 -4.69 0.28 -2.28
C ALA A 110 -3.32 0.76 -1.80
N GLY A 111 -3.05 2.08 -1.79
CA GLY A 111 -1.79 2.62 -1.28
C GLY A 111 -1.57 2.32 0.20
N ASN A 112 -2.63 2.27 0.99
CA ASN A 112 -2.58 1.88 2.39
C ASN A 112 -2.24 0.37 2.55
N LEU A 113 -2.85 -0.50 1.76
CA LEU A 113 -2.53 -1.94 1.77
C LEU A 113 -1.10 -2.22 1.28
N LEU A 114 -0.61 -1.45 0.32
CA LEU A 114 0.70 -1.63 -0.32
C LEU A 114 1.82 -0.82 0.34
N GLN A 115 1.56 -0.13 1.44
CA GLN A 115 2.59 0.64 2.13
C GLN A 115 3.72 -0.25 2.66
N ARG A 116 4.93 0.31 2.70
CA ARG A 116 6.11 -0.41 3.17
C ARG A 116 6.20 -0.39 4.70
N THR A 117 6.95 -1.32 5.25
CA THR A 117 7.22 -1.42 6.69
C THR A 117 7.82 -0.13 7.28
N ARG A 118 7.70 0.04 8.60
CA ARG A 118 8.36 1.10 9.39
C ARG A 118 9.57 0.58 10.16
N CYS A 119 10.09 -0.59 9.79
CA CYS A 119 11.29 -1.18 10.38
C CYS A 119 12.49 -0.22 10.24
N PRO A 120 13.20 0.12 11.33
CA PRO A 120 14.35 1.04 11.26
C PRO A 120 15.47 0.51 10.37
N TYR A 121 15.68 -0.79 10.32
CA TYR A 121 16.68 -1.41 9.44
C TYR A 121 16.30 -1.37 7.95
N PHE A 122 15.01 -1.24 7.63
CA PHE A 122 14.56 -0.97 6.27
C PHE A 122 14.85 0.48 5.87
N TYR A 123 14.77 1.42 6.81
CA TYR A 123 15.04 2.84 6.58
C TYR A 123 16.53 3.17 6.59
N ASP A 124 17.37 2.40 7.28
CA ASP A 124 18.83 2.58 7.25
C ASP A 124 19.45 1.79 6.09
N THR A 125 19.87 2.51 5.06
CA THR A 125 20.43 1.91 3.83
C THR A 125 21.78 1.22 4.04
N ASN A 126 22.46 1.43 5.17
CA ASN A 126 23.70 0.75 5.54
C ASN A 126 23.46 -0.61 6.20
N GLN A 127 22.21 -0.93 6.56
CA GLN A 127 21.85 -2.19 7.21
C GLN A 127 21.38 -3.24 6.18
N ALA A 128 21.67 -4.51 6.46
CA ALA A 128 21.14 -5.62 5.65
C ALA A 128 19.61 -5.71 5.81
N CYS A 129 18.88 -5.74 4.69
CA CYS A 129 17.43 -5.83 4.71
C CYS A 129 16.88 -6.54 3.46
N ASN A 130 16.34 -7.74 3.64
CA ASN A 130 15.75 -8.54 2.57
C ASN A 130 14.55 -7.87 1.88
N LYS A 131 13.82 -6.97 2.56
CA LYS A 131 12.72 -6.19 1.94
C LYS A 131 13.24 -5.08 1.01
N ARG A 132 14.43 -4.58 1.22
CA ARG A 132 15.07 -3.55 0.39
C ARG A 132 15.93 -4.19 -0.70
N VAL A 133 16.79 -5.13 -0.31
CA VAL A 133 17.66 -5.88 -1.22
C VAL A 133 17.50 -7.36 -0.92
N PRO A 134 16.71 -8.10 -1.73
CA PRO A 134 16.49 -9.53 -1.52
C PRO A 134 17.81 -10.30 -1.43
N GLY A 135 17.94 -11.19 -0.44
CA GLY A 135 19.14 -12.00 -0.21
C GLY A 135 20.24 -11.32 0.61
N SER A 136 20.10 -10.04 1.00
CA SER A 136 21.11 -9.34 1.79
C SER A 136 21.08 -9.67 3.30
N GLY A 137 20.07 -10.41 3.76
CA GLY A 137 19.89 -10.71 5.17
C GLY A 137 18.93 -9.75 5.88
N CYS A 138 18.83 -9.88 7.21
CA CYS A 138 17.97 -9.07 8.05
C CYS A 138 18.68 -8.64 9.34
N SER A 139 19.13 -7.40 9.41
CA SER A 139 19.82 -6.85 10.60
C SER A 139 18.92 -6.73 11.83
N ALA A 140 17.59 -6.86 11.68
CA ALA A 140 16.67 -6.91 12.81
C ALA A 140 16.79 -8.24 13.58
N ILE A 141 17.13 -9.34 12.90
CA ILE A 141 17.34 -10.64 13.55
C ILE A 141 18.67 -10.57 14.32
N GLY A 142 18.58 -10.70 15.65
CA GLY A 142 19.73 -10.51 16.55
C GLY A 142 20.03 -9.05 16.91
N GLY A 143 19.28 -8.08 16.34
CA GLY A 143 19.38 -6.67 16.68
C GLY A 143 18.27 -6.20 17.65
N TYR A 144 17.96 -4.89 17.61
CA TYR A 144 16.85 -4.33 18.39
C TYR A 144 15.51 -4.66 17.74
N THR A 145 14.66 -5.41 18.43
CA THR A 145 13.42 -6.01 17.88
C THR A 145 12.13 -5.58 18.55
N ARG A 146 12.16 -4.65 19.52
CA ARG A 146 10.97 -4.29 20.34
C ARG A 146 9.74 -3.88 19.50
N GLY A 147 9.94 -3.29 18.32
CA GLY A 147 8.87 -2.87 17.41
C GLY A 147 8.58 -3.86 16.27
N HIS A 148 9.02 -5.11 16.38
CA HIS A 148 8.86 -6.12 15.35
C HIS A 148 7.77 -7.14 15.67
N ALA A 149 7.44 -8.02 14.72
CA ALA A 149 6.43 -9.04 14.88
C ALA A 149 6.86 -10.10 15.91
N ILE A 150 5.89 -10.61 16.67
CA ILE A 150 6.06 -11.74 17.62
C ILE A 150 5.53 -13.03 16.99
N VAL A 151 4.46 -12.93 16.16
CA VAL A 151 3.85 -14.04 15.45
C VAL A 151 3.79 -13.76 13.96
N GLY A 152 3.69 -14.79 13.14
CA GLY A 152 3.60 -14.67 11.68
C GLY A 152 4.87 -14.16 11.01
N LEU A 153 6.02 -14.23 11.68
CA LEU A 153 7.31 -13.84 11.13
C LEU A 153 7.94 -14.97 10.31
N SER A 154 8.99 -14.64 9.56
CA SER A 154 9.78 -15.60 8.79
C SER A 154 11.27 -15.47 9.15
N GLU A 155 12.05 -16.48 8.78
CA GLU A 155 13.51 -16.44 8.93
C GLU A 155 14.16 -15.32 8.11
N SER A 156 13.47 -14.83 7.08
CA SER A 156 13.99 -13.77 6.20
C SER A 156 13.60 -12.37 6.64
N CYS A 157 12.54 -12.20 7.44
CA CYS A 157 12.06 -10.88 7.86
C CYS A 157 11.07 -10.97 9.03
N ILE A 158 11.31 -10.16 10.04
CA ILE A 158 10.46 -10.06 11.24
C ILE A 158 9.69 -8.74 11.32
N ALA A 159 9.66 -7.94 10.25
CA ALA A 159 8.96 -6.66 10.25
C ALA A 159 7.44 -6.82 10.23
N THR A 160 6.74 -5.96 10.97
CA THR A 160 5.29 -5.85 10.93
C THR A 160 4.81 -5.13 9.66
N HIS A 161 3.59 -5.42 9.20
CA HIS A 161 2.87 -4.60 8.24
C HIS A 161 2.20 -3.43 9.01
N PRO A 162 2.40 -2.16 8.61
CA PRO A 162 2.04 -1.01 9.43
C PRO A 162 0.60 -0.51 9.23
N SER A 163 -0.28 -1.27 8.61
CA SER A 163 -1.63 -0.84 8.26
C SER A 163 -2.67 -1.34 9.26
N ASP A 164 -3.19 -0.44 10.11
CA ASP A 164 -4.37 -0.71 10.96
C ASP A 164 -5.59 -1.03 10.10
N MET A 165 -5.71 -0.40 8.91
CA MET A 165 -6.75 -0.73 7.94
C MET A 165 -6.68 -2.17 7.48
N ALA A 166 -5.49 -2.71 7.21
CA ALA A 166 -5.33 -4.11 6.81
C ALA A 166 -5.77 -5.08 7.92
N VAL A 167 -5.52 -4.74 9.18
CA VAL A 167 -6.00 -5.51 10.34
C VAL A 167 -7.52 -5.50 10.40
N ALA A 168 -8.14 -4.31 10.24
CA ALA A 168 -9.60 -4.20 10.20
C ALA A 168 -10.22 -4.96 9.02
N MET A 169 -9.60 -4.90 7.85
CA MET A 169 -10.05 -5.65 6.66
C MET A 169 -9.95 -7.17 6.88
N GLN A 170 -8.88 -7.65 7.51
CA GLN A 170 -8.74 -9.06 7.86
C GLN A 170 -9.83 -9.52 8.84
N LEU A 171 -10.15 -8.69 9.85
CA LEU A 171 -11.26 -8.97 10.78
C LEU A 171 -12.62 -9.05 10.06
N LEU A 172 -12.80 -8.23 9.00
CA LEU A 172 -14.03 -8.18 8.21
C LEU A 172 -14.06 -9.22 7.07
N ASP A 173 -13.06 -10.08 6.98
CA ASP A 173 -12.91 -11.09 5.92
C ASP A 173 -12.97 -10.48 4.51
N ALA A 174 -12.34 -9.33 4.34
CA ALA A 174 -12.37 -8.58 3.09
C ALA A 174 -11.50 -9.22 2.01
N GLY A 175 -12.07 -9.49 0.85
CA GLY A 175 -11.35 -9.92 -0.34
C GLY A 175 -10.63 -8.76 -1.04
N VAL A 176 -9.49 -9.03 -1.68
CA VAL A 176 -8.77 -8.06 -2.50
C VAL A 176 -8.81 -8.50 -3.96
N GLU A 177 -9.47 -7.69 -4.80
CA GLU A 177 -9.50 -7.91 -6.24
C GLU A 177 -8.26 -7.30 -6.89
N THR A 178 -7.64 -8.05 -7.80
CA THR A 178 -6.48 -7.59 -8.58
C THR A 178 -6.74 -7.74 -10.08
N VAL A 179 -6.10 -6.91 -10.89
CA VAL A 179 -6.21 -6.95 -12.36
C VAL A 179 -4.85 -7.26 -12.96
N THR A 180 -4.83 -8.22 -13.88
CA THR A 180 -3.65 -8.61 -14.64
C THR A 180 -3.48 -7.76 -15.91
N ALA A 181 -2.33 -7.84 -16.59
CA ALA A 181 -2.06 -7.09 -17.81
C ALA A 181 -3.01 -7.45 -18.99
N ASN A 182 -3.56 -8.66 -19.00
CA ASN A 182 -4.58 -9.06 -19.97
C ASN A 182 -6.01 -8.69 -19.57
N GLY A 183 -6.17 -7.92 -18.49
CA GLY A 183 -7.46 -7.45 -18.00
C GLY A 183 -8.25 -8.48 -17.17
N ALA A 184 -7.73 -9.69 -16.95
CA ALA A 184 -8.40 -10.66 -16.10
C ALA A 184 -8.38 -10.23 -14.63
N THR A 185 -9.52 -10.35 -13.95
CA THR A 185 -9.67 -10.11 -12.52
C THR A 185 -9.35 -11.39 -11.74
N ARG A 186 -8.68 -11.23 -10.61
CA ARG A 186 -8.30 -12.33 -9.72
C ARG A 186 -8.61 -11.95 -8.28
#